data_713aad05d74821edd58d03a16bb2c99e
#
_entry.id   713aad05d74821edd58d03a16bb2c99e
#
_cell.length_a   1.000
_cell.length_b   1.000
_cell.length_c   1.000
_cell.angle_alpha   90.00
_cell.angle_beta   90.00
_cell.angle_gamma   90.00
#
_symmetry.space_group_name_H-M   'P 1'
#
loop_
_entity.id
_entity.type
_entity.pdbx_description
1 polymer ?
#
loop_
_entity_poly.entity_id
_entity_poly.type
_entity_poly.pdbx_seq_one_letter_code
_entity_poly.pdbx_strand_id
1 'polypeptide(L)'
;MFPDGLLLSPVRALAWADAPASVEALTIEALGDLFGTDPRPEFLLLGTGAGLRQPPRPFVRAVEALGIGVEAMDSRAAARAWGVLRAEERQIVAALLPL
;
A
#
# COMPACT_ATOMS: atom_id res chain seq x y z
N MET A 1 5.07 4.53 -15.83
CA MET A 1 3.68 4.52 -15.36
C MET A 1 3.21 3.09 -15.14
N PHE A 2 2.41 2.86 -14.12
CA PHE A 2 1.94 1.52 -13.75
C PHE A 2 0.41 1.47 -13.85
N PRO A 3 -0.13 1.13 -15.02
CA PRO A 3 -1.59 1.20 -15.24
C PRO A 3 -2.39 0.24 -14.34
N ASP A 4 -1.77 -0.82 -13.84
CA ASP A 4 -2.44 -1.79 -12.96
C ASP A 4 -2.16 -1.52 -11.48
N GLY A 5 -1.52 -0.41 -11.16
CA GLY A 5 -1.15 -0.09 -9.80
C GLY A 5 0.30 -0.41 -9.52
N LEU A 6 0.72 -0.15 -8.28
CA LEU A 6 2.13 -0.17 -7.91
C LEU A 6 2.30 -0.66 -6.47
N LEU A 7 3.23 -1.58 -6.27
CA LEU A 7 3.68 -1.98 -4.93
C LEU A 7 5.08 -1.43 -4.71
N LEU A 8 5.29 -0.77 -3.57
CA LEU A 8 6.57 -0.15 -3.23
C LEU A 8 7.10 -0.68 -1.91
N SER A 9 8.38 -1.02 -1.91
CA SER A 9 9.11 -1.31 -0.68
C SER A 9 10.38 -0.45 -0.68
N PRO A 10 11.15 -0.41 0.44
CA PRO A 10 12.38 0.39 0.46
C PRO A 10 13.38 0.03 -0.63
N VAL A 11 13.31 -1.17 -1.18
CA VAL A 11 14.31 -1.68 -2.12
C VAL A 11 13.79 -1.93 -3.53
N ARG A 12 12.47 -1.85 -3.77
CA ARG A 12 11.95 -2.12 -5.11
C ARG A 12 10.58 -1.51 -5.36
N ALA A 13 10.29 -1.31 -6.64
CA ALA A 13 8.97 -0.93 -7.12
C ALA A 13 8.52 -2.01 -8.12
N LEU A 14 7.30 -2.52 -7.93
CA LEU A 14 6.76 -3.59 -8.76
C LEU A 14 5.38 -3.21 -9.27
N ALA A 15 5.07 -3.61 -10.51
CA ALA A 15 3.69 -3.51 -10.99
C ALA A 15 2.82 -4.42 -10.11
N TRP A 16 1.64 -3.96 -9.77
CA TRP A 16 0.74 -4.71 -8.89
C TRP A 16 -0.16 -5.61 -9.74
N ALA A 17 0.35 -6.81 -10.07
CA ALA A 17 -0.34 -7.73 -10.97
C ALA A 17 -1.68 -8.20 -10.41
N ASP A 18 -1.79 -8.35 -9.09
CA ASP A 18 -3.00 -8.84 -8.43
C ASP A 18 -3.84 -7.72 -7.85
N ALA A 19 -3.70 -6.50 -8.37
CA ALA A 19 -4.48 -5.36 -7.86
C ALA A 19 -5.97 -5.63 -8.03
N PRO A 20 -6.79 -5.34 -6.98
CA PRO A 20 -8.22 -5.49 -7.11
C PRO A 20 -8.80 -4.43 -8.05
N ALA A 21 -10.01 -4.67 -8.56
CA ALA A 21 -10.68 -3.70 -9.42
C ALA A 21 -11.00 -2.41 -8.67
N SER A 22 -11.20 -2.49 -7.36
CA SER A 22 -11.48 -1.33 -6.51
C SER A 22 -11.01 -1.63 -5.09
N VAL A 23 -10.89 -0.58 -4.28
CA VAL A 23 -10.44 -0.75 -2.90
C VAL A 23 -11.39 -1.64 -2.09
N GLU A 24 -12.68 -1.63 -2.45
CA GLU A 24 -13.67 -2.44 -1.75
C GLU A 24 -13.42 -3.94 -1.90
N ALA A 25 -12.70 -4.36 -2.94
CA ALA A 25 -12.37 -5.77 -3.18
C ALA A 25 -11.00 -6.15 -2.63
N LEU A 26 -10.34 -5.27 -1.91
CA LEU A 26 -8.98 -5.49 -1.45
C LEU A 26 -8.92 -6.57 -0.37
N THR A 27 -7.94 -7.48 -0.53
CA THR A 27 -7.63 -8.51 0.46
C THR A 27 -6.13 -8.48 0.74
N ILE A 28 -5.73 -9.02 1.90
CA ILE A 28 -4.31 -9.05 2.24
C ILE A 28 -3.52 -9.94 1.26
N GLU A 29 -4.15 -10.97 0.73
CA GLU A 29 -3.53 -11.88 -0.23
C GLU A 29 -3.11 -11.15 -1.53
N ALA A 30 -3.83 -10.09 -1.89
CA ALA A 30 -3.49 -9.31 -3.08
C ALA A 30 -2.15 -8.59 -2.98
N LEU A 31 -1.61 -8.45 -1.78
CA LEU A 31 -0.33 -7.77 -1.54
C LEU A 31 0.87 -8.71 -1.68
N GLY A 32 0.63 -10.01 -1.80
CA GLY A 32 1.71 -10.99 -1.92
C GLY A 32 2.63 -10.94 -0.72
N ASP A 33 3.93 -10.82 -0.97
CA ASP A 33 4.96 -10.79 0.07
C ASP A 33 5.41 -9.38 0.44
N LEU A 34 4.58 -8.36 0.17
CA LEU A 34 4.96 -6.98 0.42
C LEU A 34 5.39 -6.72 1.87
N PHE A 35 4.77 -7.42 2.82
CA PHE A 35 5.10 -7.26 4.24
C PHE A 35 6.27 -8.15 4.70
N GLY A 36 6.89 -8.89 3.79
CA GLY A 36 7.99 -9.80 4.14
C GLY A 36 9.34 -9.14 4.29
N THR A 37 9.40 -7.82 4.42
CA THR A 37 10.66 -7.10 4.62
C THR A 37 11.21 -7.32 6.02
N ASP A 38 12.54 -7.15 6.18
CA ASP A 38 13.21 -7.22 7.45
C ASP A 38 14.06 -5.96 7.62
N PRO A 39 13.75 -5.08 8.57
CA PRO A 39 12.67 -5.21 9.55
C PRO A 39 11.28 -5.07 8.91
N ARG A 40 10.26 -5.55 9.64
CA ARG A 40 8.88 -5.43 9.19
C ARG A 40 8.49 -3.95 9.07
N PRO A 41 7.67 -3.57 8.08
CA PRO A 41 7.32 -2.17 7.92
C PRO A 41 6.49 -1.64 9.09
N GLU A 42 6.63 -0.34 9.37
CA GLU A 42 5.85 0.33 10.40
C GLU A 42 4.39 0.42 10.01
N PHE A 43 4.12 0.74 8.74
CA PHE A 43 2.76 0.83 8.23
C PHE A 43 2.73 0.68 6.72
N LEU A 44 1.53 0.47 6.21
CA LEU A 44 1.22 0.42 4.79
C LEU A 44 0.61 1.75 4.37
N LEU A 45 1.21 2.39 3.37
CA LEU A 45 0.61 3.52 2.68
C LEU A 45 -0.30 2.96 1.58
N LEU A 46 -1.61 3.14 1.73
CA LEU A 46 -2.57 2.60 0.77
C LEU A 46 -3.14 3.72 -0.08
N GLY A 47 -2.83 3.69 -1.38
CA GLY A 47 -3.43 4.59 -2.35
C GLY A 47 -4.72 3.99 -2.89
N THR A 48 -5.84 4.68 -2.70
CA THR A 48 -7.16 4.13 -2.98
C THR A 48 -7.71 4.50 -4.36
N GLY A 49 -6.85 4.99 -5.25
CA GLY A 49 -7.25 5.38 -6.59
C GLY A 49 -7.39 6.89 -6.72
N ALA A 50 -8.30 7.34 -7.58
CA ALA A 50 -8.48 8.76 -7.87
C ALA A 50 -9.01 9.55 -6.68
N GLY A 51 -9.73 8.91 -5.75
CA GLY A 51 -10.26 9.55 -4.55
C GLY A 51 -10.04 8.70 -3.32
N LEU A 52 -10.15 9.32 -2.15
CA LEU A 52 -10.05 8.59 -0.90
C LEU A 52 -11.27 7.71 -0.69
N ARG A 53 -11.02 6.42 -0.44
CA ARG A 53 -12.05 5.45 -0.08
C ARG A 53 -11.54 4.59 1.06
N GLN A 54 -12.42 4.22 1.97
CA GLN A 54 -12.02 3.40 3.09
C GLN A 54 -11.82 1.95 2.66
N PRO A 55 -10.69 1.32 3.03
CA PRO A 55 -10.49 -0.09 2.74
C PRO A 55 -11.43 -0.94 3.60
N PRO A 56 -11.70 -2.21 3.18
CA PRO A 56 -12.56 -3.09 3.96
C PRO A 56 -11.98 -3.32 5.36
N ARG A 57 -12.87 -3.38 6.37
CA ARG A 57 -12.44 -3.65 7.74
C ARG A 57 -11.69 -4.97 7.89
N PRO A 58 -12.10 -6.06 7.25
CA PRO A 58 -11.32 -7.30 7.33
C PRO A 58 -9.90 -7.15 6.84
N PHE A 59 -9.68 -6.35 5.78
CA PHE A 59 -8.33 -6.08 5.27
C PHE A 59 -7.51 -5.35 6.33
N VAL A 60 -8.06 -4.26 6.88
CA VAL A 60 -7.36 -3.46 7.89
C VAL A 60 -7.01 -4.31 9.10
N ARG A 61 -7.96 -5.12 9.57
CA ARG A 61 -7.71 -6.01 10.72
C ARG A 61 -6.61 -7.01 10.44
N ALA A 62 -6.58 -7.56 9.23
CA ALA A 62 -5.56 -8.55 8.87
C ALA A 62 -4.16 -7.92 8.87
N VAL A 63 -4.04 -6.69 8.37
CA VAL A 63 -2.75 -5.98 8.36
C VAL A 63 -2.36 -5.61 9.79
N GLU A 64 -3.29 -5.08 10.57
CA GLU A 64 -3.00 -4.69 11.95
C GLU A 64 -2.64 -5.88 12.84
N ALA A 65 -3.16 -7.05 12.54
CA ALA A 65 -2.80 -8.26 13.26
C ALA A 65 -1.33 -8.63 13.09
N LEU A 66 -0.68 -8.12 12.04
CA LEU A 66 0.76 -8.28 11.82
C LEU A 66 1.59 -7.21 12.53
N GLY A 67 0.94 -6.30 13.25
CA GLY A 67 1.64 -5.17 13.89
C GLY A 67 1.92 -4.02 12.94
N ILE A 68 1.23 -3.95 11.80
CA ILE A 68 1.46 -2.95 10.76
C ILE A 68 0.25 -2.04 10.69
N GLY A 69 0.48 -0.72 10.74
CA GLY A 69 -0.60 0.25 10.59
C GLY A 69 -1.04 0.38 9.13
N VAL A 70 -2.21 0.98 8.90
CA VAL A 70 -2.70 1.28 7.55
C VAL A 70 -3.04 2.76 7.47
N GLU A 71 -2.43 3.45 6.49
CA GLU A 71 -2.73 4.85 6.20
C GLU A 71 -3.31 4.92 4.80
N ALA A 72 -4.61 5.20 4.70
CA ALA A 72 -5.32 5.25 3.41
C ALA A 72 -5.43 6.70 2.93
N MET A 73 -5.19 6.90 1.64
CA MET A 73 -5.36 8.20 0.99
C MET A 73 -5.52 7.97 -0.50
N ASP A 74 -5.91 8.99 -1.27
CA ASP A 74 -5.93 8.81 -2.72
C ASP A 74 -4.52 8.52 -3.22
N SER A 75 -4.42 7.90 -4.41
CA SER A 75 -3.12 7.40 -4.88
C SER A 75 -2.11 8.50 -5.18
N ARG A 76 -2.56 9.70 -5.56
CA ARG A 76 -1.62 10.81 -5.78
C ARG A 76 -1.03 11.30 -4.46
N ALA A 77 -1.87 11.42 -3.44
CA ALA A 77 -1.41 11.81 -2.11
C ALA A 77 -0.47 10.74 -1.55
N ALA A 78 -0.79 9.46 -1.75
CA ALA A 78 0.06 8.36 -1.29
C ALA A 78 1.43 8.39 -1.97
N ALA A 79 1.47 8.67 -3.27
CA ALA A 79 2.74 8.76 -3.99
C ALA A 79 3.61 9.90 -3.46
N ARG A 80 3.01 11.06 -3.16
CA ARG A 80 3.75 12.17 -2.58
C ARG A 80 4.25 11.84 -1.17
N ALA A 81 3.39 11.23 -0.35
CA ALA A 81 3.76 10.85 1.00
C ALA A 81 4.90 9.82 1.00
N TRP A 82 4.88 8.88 0.05
CA TRP A 82 5.95 7.91 -0.11
C TRP A 82 7.30 8.60 -0.26
N GLY A 83 7.39 9.57 -1.18
CA GLY A 83 8.63 10.29 -1.42
C GLY A 83 9.16 10.99 -0.17
N VAL A 84 8.27 11.67 0.56
CA VAL A 84 8.63 12.39 1.79
C VAL A 84 9.12 11.42 2.86
N LEU A 85 8.36 10.36 3.10
CA LEU A 85 8.67 9.41 4.18
C LEU A 85 9.94 8.61 3.87
N ARG A 86 10.18 8.26 2.61
CA ARG A 86 11.41 7.55 2.25
C ARG A 86 12.63 8.47 2.37
N ALA A 87 12.46 9.76 2.12
CA ALA A 87 13.55 10.72 2.33
C ALA A 87 13.93 10.79 3.82
N GLU A 88 12.99 10.45 4.72
CA GLU A 88 13.23 10.36 6.16
C GLU A 88 13.73 8.97 6.58
N GLU A 89 13.96 8.09 5.61
CA GLU A 89 14.44 6.72 5.82
C GLU A 89 13.48 5.88 6.67
N ARG A 90 12.18 6.18 6.60
CA ARG A 90 11.15 5.40 7.32
C ARG A 90 11.00 4.03 6.67
N GLN A 91 10.84 3.01 7.51
CA GLN A 91 10.62 1.64 7.04
C GLN A 91 9.13 1.43 6.80
N ILE A 92 8.70 1.67 5.57
CA ILE A 92 7.29 1.58 5.17
C ILE A 92 7.17 0.88 3.82
N VAL A 93 5.97 0.43 3.51
CA VAL A 93 5.63 -0.11 2.20
C VAL A 93 4.39 0.59 1.68
N ALA A 94 4.13 0.51 0.38
CA ALA A 94 2.96 1.15 -0.21
C ALA A 94 2.32 0.25 -1.25
N ALA A 95 1.00 0.36 -1.36
CA ALA A 95 0.22 -0.28 -2.40
C ALA A 95 -0.69 0.80 -2.98
N LEU A 96 -0.50 1.11 -4.26
CA LEU A 96 -1.20 2.21 -4.90
C LEU A 96 -2.09 1.67 -6.00
N LEU A 97 -3.40 1.85 -5.85
CA LEU A 97 -4.34 1.52 -6.91
C LEU A 97 -4.21 2.53 -8.04
N PRO A 98 -4.50 2.12 -9.28
CA PRO A 98 -4.40 3.03 -10.43
C PRO A 98 -5.40 4.18 -10.32
N LEU A 99 -5.06 5.29 -10.94
CA LEU A 99 -5.93 6.47 -11.05
C LEU A 99 -6.99 6.28 -12.17
#